data_f0b30890c9b30ed1b51dbde3e46a1716
#
_entry.id   f0b30890c9b30ed1b51dbde3e46a1716
#
_cell.length_a   1.000
_cell.length_b   1.000
_cell.length_c   1.000
_cell.angle_alpha   90.00
_cell.angle_beta   90.00
_cell.angle_gamma   90.00
#
_symmetry.space_group_name_H-M   'P 1'
#
loop_
_entity.id
_entity.type
_entity.pdbx_description
1 polymer ?
#
loop_
_entity_poly.entity_id
_entity_poly.type
_entity_poly.pdbx_seq_one_letter_code
_entity_poly.pdbx_strand_id
1 'polypeptide(L)'
;MTEDPKQTKSHETAQLELPNDRALLALFGPNDTYRRVLERRLKVKLYARGDRVTITGSTLSVGLAQRVLKHLLSEIESGQAVFLQEVERVASLFESTDAPIDDETTVEDWSEAEGSESGELRAPVGAHSSFNARPPMTLKTFDQRSIVAKTPNQQTYLEAIANHDVTFGVGPAGTGKTYLAVACAVAALKAHQVKRIILTRPAVEAGEKLGFLPGSLVEKVNPYLRPLYDALYEMLGAEAASKAIEENTIEVAPLAFMRGRTLNRAFVILDEAQNTTPEQMKMFLTRLGYGAHAVITGDVTQTDLPSKQRSGLAHALKVLDGVEGISQIELTTADVVRHSLVRAIIKAYEAAEGR
;
A
#
# COMPACT_ATOMS: atom_id res chain seq x y z
N MET A 1 3.87 -55.66 -19.43
CA MET A 1 2.54 -55.04 -19.15
C MET A 1 2.66 -54.39 -17.79
N THR A 2 3.01 -53.14 -17.77
CA THR A 2 3.11 -52.32 -16.56
C THR A 2 2.07 -51.23 -16.74
N GLU A 3 1.00 -51.31 -15.91
CA GLU A 3 -0.10 -50.37 -15.90
C GLU A 3 0.37 -49.07 -15.20
N ASP A 4 0.24 -47.96 -15.91
CA ASP A 4 0.38 -46.59 -15.38
C ASP A 4 -0.74 -46.31 -14.38
N PRO A 5 -0.49 -45.79 -13.18
CA PRO A 5 -1.53 -45.32 -12.29
C PRO A 5 -2.11 -44.02 -12.79
N LYS A 6 -3.32 -44.08 -13.36
CA LYS A 6 -4.15 -42.91 -13.61
C LYS A 6 -4.35 -42.13 -12.32
N GLN A 7 -3.75 -40.95 -12.18
CA GLN A 7 -4.11 -39.96 -11.17
C GLN A 7 -5.59 -39.60 -11.30
N THR A 8 -6.40 -40.15 -10.43
CA THR A 8 -7.78 -39.74 -10.22
C THR A 8 -7.79 -38.33 -9.68
N LYS A 9 -8.12 -37.36 -10.53
CA LYS A 9 -8.42 -35.98 -10.10
C LYS A 9 -9.64 -36.04 -9.19
N SER A 10 -9.45 -35.98 -7.88
CA SER A 10 -10.55 -35.86 -6.91
C SER A 10 -11.27 -34.56 -7.17
N HIS A 11 -12.52 -34.63 -7.63
CA HIS A 11 -13.42 -33.50 -7.69
C HIS A 11 -14.04 -33.32 -6.31
N GLU A 12 -13.91 -32.15 -5.76
CA GLU A 12 -14.50 -31.73 -4.50
C GLU A 12 -15.65 -30.75 -4.74
N THR A 13 -16.62 -30.78 -3.84
CA THR A 13 -17.75 -29.85 -3.88
C THR A 13 -17.91 -29.23 -2.51
N ALA A 14 -17.89 -27.90 -2.45
CA ALA A 14 -18.11 -27.14 -1.24
C ALA A 14 -19.33 -26.23 -1.39
N GLN A 15 -19.97 -25.87 -0.28
CA GLN A 15 -21.09 -24.95 -0.26
C GLN A 15 -20.75 -23.74 0.59
N LEU A 16 -21.22 -22.57 0.15
CA LEU A 16 -21.11 -21.31 0.84
C LEU A 16 -22.52 -20.71 0.97
N GLU A 17 -22.92 -20.36 2.18
CA GLU A 17 -24.19 -19.68 2.44
C GLU A 17 -24.03 -18.17 2.28
N LEU A 18 -25.06 -17.55 1.71
CA LEU A 18 -25.10 -16.10 1.48
C LEU A 18 -26.05 -15.46 2.51
N PRO A 19 -25.71 -14.28 3.03
CA PRO A 19 -26.52 -13.60 4.04
C PRO A 19 -27.88 -13.11 3.51
N ASN A 20 -27.97 -12.85 2.22
CA ASN A 20 -29.20 -12.43 1.55
C ASN A 20 -29.08 -12.47 0.00
N ASP A 21 -30.21 -12.33 -0.71
CA ASP A 21 -30.24 -12.33 -2.18
C ASP A 21 -29.45 -11.18 -2.84
N ARG A 22 -29.30 -10.04 -2.15
CA ARG A 22 -28.50 -8.91 -2.66
C ARG A 22 -27.01 -9.23 -2.67
N ALA A 23 -26.55 -10.07 -1.75
CA ALA A 23 -25.15 -10.51 -1.70
C ALA A 23 -24.80 -11.35 -2.94
N LEU A 24 -25.71 -12.16 -3.45
CA LEU A 24 -25.51 -12.93 -4.68
C LEU A 24 -25.29 -12.02 -5.91
N LEU A 25 -26.14 -11.00 -6.06
CA LEU A 25 -26.01 -10.04 -7.17
C LEU A 25 -24.71 -9.23 -7.08
N ALA A 26 -24.31 -8.83 -5.88
CA ALA A 26 -23.06 -8.12 -5.65
C ALA A 26 -21.85 -9.01 -5.92
N LEU A 27 -21.90 -10.27 -5.49
CA LEU A 27 -20.82 -11.24 -5.64
C LEU A 27 -20.60 -11.69 -7.09
N PHE A 28 -21.68 -11.91 -7.84
CA PHE A 28 -21.62 -12.39 -9.22
C PHE A 28 -21.64 -11.28 -10.27
N GLY A 29 -22.02 -10.09 -9.85
CA GLY A 29 -22.04 -8.89 -10.68
C GLY A 29 -23.11 -8.90 -11.77
N PRO A 30 -23.23 -7.81 -12.54
CA PRO A 30 -24.22 -7.70 -13.60
C PRO A 30 -23.99 -8.78 -14.66
N ASN A 31 -25.08 -9.48 -15.04
CA ASN A 31 -25.05 -10.58 -16.03
C ASN A 31 -24.01 -11.68 -15.72
N ASP A 32 -23.77 -11.99 -14.46
CA ASP A 32 -22.80 -13.00 -14.02
C ASP A 32 -21.35 -12.72 -14.47
N THR A 33 -21.01 -11.47 -14.71
CA THR A 33 -19.69 -11.11 -15.23
C THR A 33 -18.57 -11.49 -14.25
N TYR A 34 -18.77 -11.23 -12.96
CA TYR A 34 -17.78 -11.54 -11.91
C TYR A 34 -17.68 -13.05 -11.69
N ARG A 35 -18.81 -13.77 -11.72
CA ARG A 35 -18.80 -15.24 -11.65
C ARG A 35 -17.94 -15.86 -12.73
N ARG A 36 -18.03 -15.41 -13.98
CA ARG A 36 -17.22 -15.93 -15.10
C ARG A 36 -15.73 -15.68 -14.92
N VAL A 37 -15.37 -14.55 -14.33
CA VAL A 37 -13.97 -14.22 -14.02
C VAL A 37 -13.44 -15.15 -12.90
N LEU A 38 -14.21 -15.32 -11.83
CA LEU A 38 -13.88 -16.21 -10.72
C LEU A 38 -13.71 -17.66 -11.20
N GLU A 39 -14.68 -18.18 -11.96
CA GLU A 39 -14.61 -19.54 -12.50
C GLU A 39 -13.36 -19.79 -13.36
N ARG A 40 -13.01 -18.81 -14.21
CA ARG A 40 -11.85 -18.90 -15.09
C ARG A 40 -10.53 -18.85 -14.31
N ARG A 41 -10.42 -17.91 -13.37
CA ARG A 41 -9.21 -17.71 -12.60
C ARG A 41 -8.96 -18.85 -11.62
N LEU A 42 -9.96 -19.18 -10.82
CA LEU A 42 -9.85 -20.17 -9.75
C LEU A 42 -10.00 -21.62 -10.24
N LYS A 43 -10.27 -21.81 -11.54
CA LYS A 43 -10.48 -23.14 -12.18
C LYS A 43 -11.56 -23.97 -11.48
N VAL A 44 -12.66 -23.31 -11.09
CA VAL A 44 -13.83 -23.92 -10.45
C VAL A 44 -15.09 -23.66 -11.28
N LYS A 45 -16.18 -24.37 -10.91
CA LYS A 45 -17.55 -24.06 -11.36
C LYS A 45 -18.35 -23.56 -10.17
N LEU A 46 -19.10 -22.48 -10.37
CA LEU A 46 -19.93 -21.82 -9.36
C LEU A 46 -21.41 -21.93 -9.75
N TYR A 47 -22.22 -22.55 -8.91
CA TYR A 47 -23.65 -22.67 -9.10
C TYR A 47 -24.37 -22.02 -7.93
N ALA A 48 -25.26 -21.05 -8.23
CA ALA A 48 -26.10 -20.43 -7.20
C ALA A 48 -27.51 -21.04 -7.23
N ARG A 49 -28.03 -21.33 -6.05
CA ARG A 49 -29.42 -21.75 -5.87
C ARG A 49 -29.96 -21.18 -4.56
N GLY A 50 -30.84 -20.18 -4.67
CA GLY A 50 -31.32 -19.44 -3.50
C GLY A 50 -30.18 -18.74 -2.78
N ASP A 51 -30.07 -18.96 -1.49
CA ASP A 51 -29.07 -18.41 -0.59
C ASP A 51 -27.73 -19.18 -0.56
N ARG A 52 -27.50 -20.12 -1.50
CA ARG A 52 -26.30 -20.99 -1.49
C ARG A 52 -25.54 -20.92 -2.80
N VAL A 53 -24.22 -20.85 -2.69
CA VAL A 53 -23.28 -21.02 -3.80
C VAL A 53 -22.57 -22.35 -3.64
N THR A 54 -22.68 -23.20 -4.65
CA THR A 54 -21.98 -24.49 -4.73
C THR A 54 -20.73 -24.29 -5.60
N ILE A 55 -19.58 -24.69 -5.06
CA ILE A 55 -18.24 -24.59 -5.69
C ILE A 55 -17.80 -25.99 -6.05
N THR A 56 -17.43 -26.24 -7.29
CA THR A 56 -16.98 -27.57 -7.76
C THR A 56 -15.66 -27.44 -8.51
N GLY A 57 -14.66 -28.25 -8.15
CA GLY A 57 -13.35 -28.24 -8.79
C GLY A 57 -12.38 -29.23 -8.15
N SER A 58 -11.07 -29.03 -8.35
CA SER A 58 -10.05 -29.76 -7.59
C SER A 58 -10.06 -29.31 -6.13
N THR A 59 -9.60 -30.13 -5.19
CA THR A 59 -9.53 -29.81 -3.75
C THR A 59 -8.82 -28.47 -3.51
N LEU A 60 -7.67 -28.24 -4.12
CA LEU A 60 -6.93 -26.97 -4.02
C LEU A 60 -7.73 -25.79 -4.58
N SER A 61 -8.34 -25.96 -5.76
CA SER A 61 -9.14 -24.90 -6.39
C SER A 61 -10.38 -24.55 -5.58
N VAL A 62 -11.04 -25.55 -4.99
CA VAL A 62 -12.23 -25.35 -4.14
C VAL A 62 -11.87 -24.63 -2.86
N GLY A 63 -10.79 -25.01 -2.18
CA GLY A 63 -10.29 -24.33 -0.99
C GLY A 63 -9.92 -22.87 -1.26
N LEU A 64 -9.23 -22.62 -2.36
CA LEU A 64 -8.88 -21.25 -2.81
C LEU A 64 -10.16 -20.44 -3.10
N ALA A 65 -11.08 -21.00 -3.85
CA ALA A 65 -12.34 -20.34 -4.20
C ALA A 65 -13.18 -20.02 -2.96
N GLN A 66 -13.24 -20.90 -1.97
CA GLN A 66 -13.93 -20.63 -0.70
C GLN A 66 -13.34 -19.43 0.03
N ARG A 67 -12.00 -19.31 0.11
CA ARG A 67 -11.33 -18.19 0.76
C ARG A 67 -11.61 -16.87 0.03
N VAL A 68 -11.49 -16.86 -1.30
CA VAL A 68 -11.80 -15.70 -2.14
C VAL A 68 -13.26 -15.25 -1.98
N LEU A 69 -14.20 -16.19 -2.07
CA LEU A 69 -15.63 -15.86 -1.97
C LEU A 69 -16.01 -15.38 -0.56
N LYS A 70 -15.46 -15.98 0.51
CA LYS A 70 -15.66 -15.51 1.89
C LYS A 70 -15.13 -14.09 2.08
N HIS A 71 -13.97 -13.77 1.52
CA HIS A 71 -13.39 -12.42 1.60
C HIS A 71 -14.28 -11.40 0.88
N LEU A 72 -14.71 -11.68 -0.35
CA LEU A 72 -15.62 -10.81 -1.09
C LEU A 72 -16.97 -10.63 -0.38
N LEU A 73 -17.50 -11.68 0.26
CA LEU A 73 -18.72 -11.57 1.06
C LEU A 73 -18.54 -10.69 2.28
N SER A 74 -17.43 -10.80 2.99
CA SER A 74 -17.11 -9.92 4.13
C SER A 74 -17.04 -8.44 3.69
N GLU A 75 -16.51 -8.15 2.51
CA GLU A 75 -16.52 -6.78 1.96
C GLU A 75 -17.94 -6.30 1.64
N ILE A 76 -18.78 -7.16 1.03
CA ILE A 76 -20.19 -6.86 0.75
C ILE A 76 -20.98 -6.61 2.04
N GLU A 77 -20.78 -7.41 3.07
CA GLU A 77 -21.42 -7.27 4.39
C GLU A 77 -21.00 -5.98 5.11
N SER A 78 -19.75 -5.56 4.94
CA SER A 78 -19.26 -4.28 5.45
C SER A 78 -19.79 -3.06 4.68
N GLY A 79 -20.65 -3.28 3.68
CA GLY A 79 -21.26 -2.24 2.84
C GLY A 79 -20.34 -1.72 1.73
N GLN A 80 -19.27 -2.44 1.39
CA GLN A 80 -18.41 -2.08 0.27
C GLN A 80 -19.00 -2.55 -1.06
N ALA A 81 -18.94 -1.67 -2.07
CA ALA A 81 -19.33 -2.05 -3.41
C ALA A 81 -18.22 -2.85 -4.08
N VAL A 82 -18.48 -4.11 -4.42
CA VAL A 82 -17.56 -4.96 -5.15
C VAL A 82 -17.62 -4.65 -6.65
N PHE A 83 -16.50 -4.34 -7.27
CA PHE A 83 -16.35 -4.10 -8.70
C PHE A 83 -15.49 -5.20 -9.34
N LEU A 84 -15.55 -5.31 -10.67
CA LEU A 84 -14.78 -6.33 -11.41
C LEU A 84 -13.27 -6.29 -11.08
N GLN A 85 -12.70 -5.11 -10.96
CA GLN A 85 -11.28 -4.94 -10.60
C GLN A 85 -10.96 -5.50 -9.21
N GLU A 86 -11.91 -5.39 -8.28
CA GLU A 86 -11.79 -5.93 -6.93
C GLU A 86 -11.81 -7.46 -6.94
N VAL A 87 -12.73 -8.05 -7.69
CA VAL A 87 -12.81 -9.49 -7.88
C VAL A 87 -11.51 -10.06 -8.47
N GLU A 88 -10.95 -9.38 -9.48
CA GLU A 88 -9.68 -9.76 -10.10
C GLU A 88 -8.50 -9.63 -9.12
N ARG A 89 -8.50 -8.58 -8.31
CA ARG A 89 -7.49 -8.32 -7.28
C ARG A 89 -7.48 -9.41 -6.21
N VAL A 90 -8.65 -9.67 -5.62
CA VAL A 90 -8.79 -10.66 -4.55
C VAL A 90 -8.40 -12.06 -5.06
N ALA A 91 -8.85 -12.43 -6.24
CA ALA A 91 -8.46 -13.70 -6.86
C ALA A 91 -6.93 -13.81 -7.02
N SER A 92 -6.26 -12.75 -7.49
CA SER A 92 -4.80 -12.73 -7.66
C SER A 92 -4.03 -12.80 -6.34
N LEU A 93 -4.51 -12.11 -5.29
CA LEU A 93 -3.89 -12.14 -3.96
C LEU A 93 -3.86 -13.57 -3.39
N PHE A 94 -4.97 -14.29 -3.50
CA PHE A 94 -5.06 -15.65 -2.98
C PHE A 94 -4.36 -16.69 -3.87
N GLU A 95 -4.21 -16.44 -5.19
CA GLU A 95 -3.42 -17.29 -6.09
C GLU A 95 -1.92 -17.26 -5.75
N SER A 96 -1.40 -16.13 -5.25
CA SER A 96 0.03 -15.96 -4.91
C SER A 96 0.40 -16.47 -3.51
N THR A 97 -0.57 -16.84 -2.67
CA THR A 97 -0.34 -17.32 -1.31
C THR A 97 -0.39 -18.86 -1.25
N ASP A 98 0.41 -19.54 -2.06
CA ASP A 98 0.61 -20.98 -1.99
C ASP A 98 1.67 -21.33 -0.93
N ALA A 99 1.30 -21.23 0.36
CA ALA A 99 1.99 -21.91 1.45
C ALA A 99 0.99 -22.81 2.16
N PRO A 100 1.32 -24.09 2.45
CA PRO A 100 0.45 -24.99 3.19
C PRO A 100 0.29 -24.44 4.61
N ILE A 101 -0.94 -24.14 5.00
CA ILE A 101 -1.29 -23.86 6.39
C ILE A 101 -1.69 -25.20 6.97
N ASP A 102 -0.85 -25.74 7.86
CA ASP A 102 -1.18 -26.86 8.72
C ASP A 102 -2.38 -26.46 9.59
N ASP A 103 -3.45 -27.23 9.41
CA ASP A 103 -4.71 -27.13 10.13
C ASP A 103 -4.53 -27.88 11.45
N GLU A 104 -4.09 -27.17 12.49
CA GLU A 104 -4.31 -27.55 13.89
C GLU A 104 -3.75 -26.45 14.83
N THR A 105 -4.61 -25.48 15.16
CA THR A 105 -4.45 -24.79 16.44
C THR A 105 -5.83 -24.54 17.02
N THR A 106 -6.18 -25.43 17.92
CA THR A 106 -7.33 -25.36 18.83
C THR A 106 -7.29 -24.05 19.62
N VAL A 107 -8.46 -23.43 19.68
CA VAL A 107 -8.77 -22.27 20.52
C VAL A 107 -8.65 -22.71 21.99
N GLU A 108 -7.59 -22.33 22.67
CA GLU A 108 -7.53 -22.40 24.13
C GLU A 108 -7.86 -21.04 24.75
N ASP A 109 -8.82 -21.16 25.61
CA ASP A 109 -9.45 -20.30 26.57
C ASP A 109 -8.46 -19.43 27.38
N TRP A 110 -8.63 -18.10 27.33
CA TRP A 110 -7.93 -17.15 28.19
C TRP A 110 -8.90 -16.57 29.21
N SER A 111 -9.17 -17.35 30.27
CA SER A 111 -9.74 -16.83 31.49
C SER A 111 -8.73 -16.95 32.64
N GLU A 112 -8.47 -15.79 33.27
CA GLU A 112 -8.04 -15.58 34.65
C GLU A 112 -6.64 -16.01 35.11
N ALA A 113 -5.80 -15.03 35.39
CA ALA A 113 -4.92 -15.05 36.55
C ALA A 113 -4.66 -13.62 37.06
N GLU A 114 -5.39 -13.25 38.11
CA GLU A 114 -4.99 -12.20 39.05
C GLU A 114 -3.89 -12.71 39.98
N GLY A 115 -2.95 -11.84 40.39
CA GLY A 115 -2.17 -12.09 41.59
C GLY A 115 -0.74 -11.53 41.61
N SER A 116 -0.61 -10.35 42.19
CA SER A 116 0.40 -9.88 43.18
C SER A 116 1.91 -9.88 42.90
N GLU A 117 2.45 -8.74 43.17
CA GLU A 117 3.60 -8.33 44.02
C GLU A 117 4.79 -7.64 43.32
N SER A 118 4.92 -6.41 43.75
CA SER A 118 6.10 -5.54 43.92
C SER A 118 7.48 -6.07 43.50
N GLY A 119 8.09 -5.38 42.54
CA GLY A 119 9.49 -5.44 42.24
C GLY A 119 9.91 -4.25 41.40
N GLU A 120 10.73 -3.37 41.97
CA GLU A 120 11.36 -2.26 41.26
C GLU A 120 12.05 -2.73 39.99
N LEU A 121 11.54 -2.34 38.84
CA LEU A 121 12.15 -2.60 37.55
C LEU A 121 12.66 -1.30 36.93
N ARG A 122 13.99 -1.21 36.86
CA ARG A 122 14.72 -0.30 35.97
C ARG A 122 14.09 -0.39 34.58
N ALA A 123 13.60 0.75 34.06
CA ALA A 123 13.11 0.88 32.71
C ALA A 123 14.23 0.51 31.71
N PRO A 124 14.01 -0.41 30.78
CA PRO A 124 14.92 -0.57 29.66
C PRO A 124 14.79 0.66 28.76
N VAL A 125 15.92 1.29 28.49
CA VAL A 125 16.07 2.30 27.45
C VAL A 125 15.85 1.58 26.13
N GLY A 126 14.73 1.89 25.44
CA GLY A 126 14.43 1.31 24.14
C GLY A 126 13.00 0.81 23.93
N ALA A 127 12.01 1.51 24.48
CA ALA A 127 10.63 1.27 24.01
C ALA A 127 10.40 2.06 22.73
N HIS A 128 10.76 1.46 21.60
CA HIS A 128 10.21 1.88 20.32
C HIS A 128 8.70 1.69 20.39
N SER A 129 7.94 2.77 20.18
CA SER A 129 6.49 2.66 20.06
C SER A 129 6.19 1.98 18.72
N SER A 130 6.21 0.64 18.74
CA SER A 130 5.66 -0.12 17.64
C SER A 130 4.20 0.31 17.45
N PHE A 131 3.87 0.81 16.29
CA PHE A 131 2.49 0.89 15.84
C PHE A 131 1.91 -0.52 16.04
N ASN A 132 0.95 -0.67 16.94
CA ASN A 132 0.27 -1.95 17.12
C ASN A 132 -0.26 -2.39 15.76
N ALA A 133 0.21 -3.53 15.26
CA ALA A 133 -0.20 -4.11 14.00
C ALA A 133 -1.72 -4.09 13.89
N ARG A 134 -2.24 -3.20 13.05
CA ARG A 134 -3.67 -3.13 12.77
C ARG A 134 -3.91 -3.75 11.40
N PRO A 135 -5.07 -4.39 11.20
CA PRO A 135 -5.43 -4.96 9.91
C PRO A 135 -5.30 -3.93 8.79
N PRO A 136 -5.13 -4.34 7.53
CA PRO A 136 -4.90 -3.46 6.41
C PRO A 136 -5.90 -2.32 6.41
N MET A 137 -5.40 -1.08 6.47
CA MET A 137 -6.23 0.10 6.59
C MET A 137 -7.02 0.29 5.30
N THR A 138 -8.30 -0.03 5.35
CA THR A 138 -9.22 0.34 4.27
C THR A 138 -9.48 1.83 4.39
N LEU A 139 -8.80 2.63 3.56
CA LEU A 139 -9.06 4.05 3.46
C LEU A 139 -10.10 4.32 2.41
N LYS A 140 -10.93 5.29 2.69
CA LYS A 140 -11.86 5.85 1.71
C LYS A 140 -11.33 7.21 1.25
N THR A 141 -11.35 7.44 -0.06
CA THR A 141 -11.18 8.78 -0.63
C THR A 141 -12.33 9.68 -0.18
N PHE A 142 -12.25 10.96 -0.48
CA PHE A 142 -13.37 11.89 -0.25
C PHE A 142 -14.67 11.38 -0.92
N ASP A 143 -14.59 10.82 -2.12
CA ASP A 143 -15.72 10.23 -2.86
C ASP A 143 -16.14 8.83 -2.37
N GLN A 144 -15.75 8.44 -1.14
CA GLN A 144 -16.09 7.15 -0.53
C GLN A 144 -15.53 5.91 -1.28
N ARG A 145 -14.59 6.06 -2.19
CA ARG A 145 -13.90 4.93 -2.85
C ARG A 145 -12.90 4.33 -1.87
N SER A 146 -12.89 3.02 -1.74
CA SER A 146 -11.90 2.31 -0.93
C SER A 146 -10.52 2.35 -1.60
N ILE A 147 -9.51 2.74 -0.83
CA ILE A 147 -8.11 2.67 -1.26
C ILE A 147 -7.54 1.37 -0.69
N VAL A 148 -7.23 0.46 -1.57
CA VAL A 148 -6.71 -0.87 -1.25
C VAL A 148 -5.50 -1.19 -2.12
N ALA A 149 -4.63 -2.04 -1.61
CA ALA A 149 -3.55 -2.59 -2.42
C ALA A 149 -4.12 -3.36 -3.62
N LYS A 150 -3.60 -3.10 -4.80
CA LYS A 150 -4.02 -3.75 -6.06
C LYS A 150 -3.08 -4.89 -6.45
N THR A 151 -1.93 -4.99 -5.79
CA THR A 151 -0.92 -6.03 -6.02
C THR A 151 -0.36 -6.53 -4.68
N PRO A 152 0.23 -7.74 -4.65
CA PRO A 152 0.86 -8.27 -3.44
C PRO A 152 1.97 -7.35 -2.90
N ASN A 153 2.82 -6.78 -3.77
CA ASN A 153 3.89 -5.88 -3.34
C ASN A 153 3.33 -4.58 -2.73
N GLN A 154 2.21 -4.05 -3.25
CA GLN A 154 1.52 -2.91 -2.63
C GLN A 154 0.96 -3.28 -1.26
N GLN A 155 0.46 -4.51 -1.08
CA GLN A 155 0.01 -4.99 0.23
C GLN A 155 1.17 -5.06 1.22
N THR A 156 2.29 -5.67 0.84
CA THR A 156 3.51 -5.71 1.65
C THR A 156 4.02 -4.31 1.99
N TYR A 157 3.90 -3.36 1.05
CA TYR A 157 4.27 -1.97 1.29
C TYR A 157 3.38 -1.28 2.33
N LEU A 158 2.07 -1.49 2.28
CA LEU A 158 1.14 -0.97 3.29
C LEU A 158 1.40 -1.58 4.68
N GLU A 159 1.68 -2.87 4.74
CA GLU A 159 2.04 -3.58 5.98
C GLU A 159 3.38 -3.08 6.53
N ALA A 160 4.37 -2.83 5.68
CA ALA A 160 5.63 -2.25 6.09
C ALA A 160 5.46 -0.85 6.69
N ILE A 161 4.64 0.01 6.06
CA ILE A 161 4.33 1.35 6.60
C ILE A 161 3.63 1.26 7.96
N ALA A 162 2.76 0.27 8.17
CA ALA A 162 2.06 0.12 9.43
C ALA A 162 2.96 -0.39 10.57
N ASN A 163 4.02 -1.14 10.27
CA ASN A 163 4.81 -1.88 11.25
C ASN A 163 6.22 -1.30 11.50
N HIS A 164 6.68 -0.32 10.70
CA HIS A 164 8.04 0.23 10.82
C HIS A 164 8.02 1.75 10.97
N ASP A 165 9.03 2.28 11.66
CA ASP A 165 9.18 3.73 11.85
C ASP A 165 9.60 4.43 10.54
N VAL A 166 10.39 3.72 9.72
CA VAL A 166 10.87 4.22 8.42
C VAL A 166 10.62 3.16 7.35
N THR A 167 9.92 3.54 6.29
CA THR A 167 9.68 2.64 5.16
C THR A 167 10.15 3.28 3.85
N PHE A 168 11.01 2.57 3.12
CA PHE A 168 11.39 2.93 1.77
C PHE A 168 10.49 2.17 0.77
N GLY A 169 9.78 2.93 -0.07
CA GLY A 169 9.01 2.39 -1.19
C GLY A 169 9.69 2.74 -2.50
N VAL A 170 10.35 1.78 -3.13
CA VAL A 170 11.19 2.00 -4.31
C VAL A 170 10.61 1.28 -5.51
N GLY A 171 10.71 1.87 -6.68
CA GLY A 171 10.25 1.23 -7.93
C GLY A 171 9.78 2.22 -8.98
N PRO A 172 9.32 1.73 -10.14
CA PRO A 172 8.95 2.55 -11.28
C PRO A 172 7.79 3.51 -11.01
N ALA A 173 7.70 4.56 -11.83
CA ALA A 173 6.57 5.48 -11.79
C ALA A 173 5.24 4.75 -12.09
N GLY A 174 4.16 5.14 -11.39
CA GLY A 174 2.82 4.56 -11.58
C GLY A 174 2.55 3.29 -10.77
N THR A 175 3.45 2.87 -9.87
CA THR A 175 3.23 1.75 -8.94
C THR A 175 2.45 2.14 -7.68
N GLY A 176 2.07 3.41 -7.54
CA GLY A 176 1.23 3.89 -6.44
C GLY A 176 1.99 4.25 -5.15
N LYS A 177 3.32 4.28 -5.13
CA LYS A 177 4.15 4.55 -3.94
C LYS A 177 3.68 5.77 -3.14
N THR A 178 3.70 6.92 -3.77
CA THR A 178 3.35 8.20 -3.13
C THR A 178 1.87 8.24 -2.75
N TYR A 179 1.00 7.75 -3.63
CA TYR A 179 -0.44 7.69 -3.40
C TYR A 179 -0.80 6.87 -2.15
N LEU A 180 -0.25 5.65 -2.03
CA LEU A 180 -0.48 4.77 -0.89
C LEU A 180 0.13 5.34 0.40
N ALA A 181 1.32 5.97 0.31
CA ALA A 181 1.94 6.64 1.44
C ALA A 181 1.07 7.80 1.97
N VAL A 182 0.53 8.66 1.08
CA VAL A 182 -0.39 9.75 1.46
C VAL A 182 -1.67 9.18 2.07
N ALA A 183 -2.19 8.09 1.52
CA ALA A 183 -3.34 7.40 2.07
C ALA A 183 -3.11 6.93 3.50
N CYS A 184 -1.97 6.29 3.79
CA CYS A 184 -1.58 5.88 5.14
C CYS A 184 -1.41 7.08 6.08
N ALA A 185 -0.80 8.17 5.60
CA ALA A 185 -0.62 9.38 6.40
C ALA A 185 -1.96 10.00 6.83
N VAL A 186 -2.91 10.10 5.89
CA VAL A 186 -4.26 10.61 6.17
C VAL A 186 -5.00 9.72 7.16
N ALA A 187 -4.85 8.38 7.06
CA ALA A 187 -5.43 7.47 8.04
C ALA A 187 -4.84 7.67 9.43
N ALA A 188 -3.51 7.71 9.53
CA ALA A 188 -2.82 7.90 10.78
C ALA A 188 -3.23 9.23 11.45
N LEU A 189 -3.43 10.29 10.65
CA LEU A 189 -3.93 11.57 11.15
C LEU A 189 -5.38 11.46 11.65
N LYS A 190 -6.28 10.88 10.86
CA LYS A 190 -7.68 10.66 11.25
C LYS A 190 -7.83 9.77 12.49
N ALA A 191 -6.93 8.80 12.65
CA ALA A 191 -6.87 7.93 13.83
C ALA A 191 -6.12 8.56 15.02
N HIS A 192 -5.72 9.83 14.96
CA HIS A 192 -4.95 10.56 15.97
C HIS A 192 -3.62 9.87 16.39
N GLN A 193 -3.07 9.02 15.53
CA GLN A 193 -1.79 8.36 15.76
C GLN A 193 -0.63 9.35 15.62
N VAL A 194 -0.80 10.32 14.72
CA VAL A 194 0.10 11.44 14.54
C VAL A 194 -0.65 12.77 14.70
N LYS A 195 0.08 13.84 14.99
CA LYS A 195 -0.50 15.19 15.13
C LYS A 195 -0.50 15.97 13.83
N ARG A 196 0.35 15.60 12.88
CA ARG A 196 0.52 16.32 11.61
C ARG A 196 1.08 15.43 10.51
N ILE A 197 0.83 15.83 9.29
CA ILE A 197 1.45 15.23 8.09
C ILE A 197 2.42 16.26 7.51
N ILE A 198 3.60 15.79 7.10
CA ILE A 198 4.60 16.62 6.42
C ILE A 198 4.93 15.94 5.09
N LEU A 199 4.60 16.59 4.00
CA LEU A 199 4.92 16.14 2.65
C LEU A 199 6.08 16.97 2.12
N THR A 200 7.15 16.29 1.75
CA THR A 200 8.35 16.99 1.27
C THR A 200 8.90 16.32 0.01
N ARG A 201 9.53 17.15 -0.81
CA ARG A 201 10.17 16.73 -2.05
C ARG A 201 11.45 17.53 -2.27
N PRO A 202 12.54 16.93 -2.79
CA PRO A 202 13.72 17.68 -3.18
C PRO A 202 13.34 18.63 -4.33
N ALA A 203 13.76 19.86 -4.23
CA ALA A 203 13.67 20.80 -5.33
C ALA A 203 14.86 20.54 -6.25
N VAL A 204 14.63 19.85 -7.35
CA VAL A 204 15.62 19.67 -8.42
C VAL A 204 15.21 20.47 -9.65
N GLU A 205 16.19 21.07 -10.27
CA GLU A 205 16.04 21.75 -11.54
C GLU A 205 15.98 20.70 -12.66
N ALA A 206 14.80 20.16 -12.95
CA ALA A 206 14.60 19.27 -14.10
C ALA A 206 14.65 20.10 -15.40
N GLY A 207 15.86 20.32 -15.93
CA GLY A 207 16.09 20.96 -17.22
C GLY A 207 15.90 22.48 -17.27
N GLU A 208 15.06 23.07 -16.42
CA GLU A 208 14.89 24.52 -16.29
C GLU A 208 15.49 25.00 -14.98
N LYS A 209 16.46 25.90 -15.06
CA LYS A 209 17.07 26.50 -13.87
C LYS A 209 16.02 27.29 -13.09
N LEU A 210 15.72 26.94 -11.85
CA LEU A 210 14.83 27.66 -10.93
C LEU A 210 15.10 29.16 -10.89
N GLY A 211 16.31 29.57 -11.23
CA GLY A 211 16.70 30.96 -11.34
C GLY A 211 15.98 31.80 -12.43
N PHE A 212 15.43 31.17 -13.46
CA PHE A 212 14.72 31.85 -14.55
C PHE A 212 13.21 32.02 -14.31
N LEU A 213 12.64 31.35 -13.34
CA LEU A 213 11.23 31.52 -12.99
C LEU A 213 11.05 32.83 -12.16
N PRO A 214 10.09 33.71 -12.48
CA PRO A 214 9.76 34.86 -11.66
C PRO A 214 9.08 34.43 -10.35
N GLY A 215 9.27 35.22 -9.29
CA GLY A 215 8.61 34.99 -7.99
C GLY A 215 9.54 34.53 -6.88
N SER A 216 8.96 34.34 -5.68
CA SER A 216 9.63 33.84 -4.49
C SER A 216 10.09 32.38 -4.67
N LEU A 217 11.02 31.91 -3.83
CA LEU A 217 11.48 30.51 -3.87
C LEU A 217 10.32 29.53 -3.71
N VAL A 218 9.35 29.85 -2.87
CA VAL A 218 8.15 29.03 -2.63
C VAL A 218 7.30 28.93 -3.89
N GLU A 219 7.06 30.04 -4.59
CA GLU A 219 6.30 30.06 -5.83
C GLU A 219 6.99 29.26 -6.95
N LYS A 220 8.31 29.31 -7.01
CA LYS A 220 9.11 28.57 -7.99
C LYS A 220 9.09 27.05 -7.75
N VAL A 221 8.99 26.62 -6.50
CA VAL A 221 8.97 25.19 -6.12
C VAL A 221 7.55 24.60 -6.13
N ASN A 222 6.52 25.44 -6.05
CA ASN A 222 5.12 25.01 -5.98
C ASN A 222 4.68 24.05 -7.11
N PRO A 223 5.08 24.22 -8.39
CA PRO A 223 4.74 23.27 -9.45
C PRO A 223 5.22 21.84 -9.17
N TYR A 224 6.38 21.68 -8.54
CA TYR A 224 6.93 20.37 -8.20
C TYR A 224 6.23 19.70 -7.02
N LEU A 225 5.52 20.47 -6.19
CA LEU A 225 4.74 19.97 -5.06
C LEU A 225 3.29 19.63 -5.44
N ARG A 226 2.85 20.05 -6.63
CA ARG A 226 1.47 19.89 -7.09
C ARG A 226 0.95 18.44 -7.02
N PRO A 227 1.72 17.40 -7.40
CA PRO A 227 1.27 16.01 -7.26
C PRO A 227 0.93 15.59 -5.83
N LEU A 228 1.58 16.19 -4.84
CA LEU A 228 1.29 15.94 -3.41
C LEU A 228 -0.03 16.60 -2.99
N TYR A 229 -0.30 17.82 -3.48
CA TYR A 229 -1.59 18.46 -3.26
C TYR A 229 -2.74 17.69 -3.92
N ASP A 230 -2.54 17.23 -5.16
CA ASP A 230 -3.55 16.45 -5.89
C ASP A 230 -3.91 15.16 -5.12
N ALA A 231 -2.92 14.46 -4.59
CA ALA A 231 -3.15 13.28 -3.75
C ALA A 231 -3.91 13.63 -2.46
N LEU A 232 -3.57 14.73 -1.78
CA LEU A 232 -4.29 15.17 -0.59
C LEU A 232 -5.74 15.55 -0.90
N TYR A 233 -5.99 16.25 -2.00
CA TYR A 233 -7.34 16.65 -2.40
C TYR A 233 -8.20 15.43 -2.75
N GLU A 234 -7.62 14.41 -3.35
CA GLU A 234 -8.33 13.15 -3.60
C GLU A 234 -8.73 12.43 -2.30
N MET A 235 -7.84 12.45 -1.29
CA MET A 235 -8.06 11.76 0.00
C MET A 235 -9.02 12.50 0.96
N LEU A 236 -8.98 13.82 0.95
CA LEU A 236 -9.68 14.67 1.95
C LEU A 236 -10.78 15.53 1.35
N GLY A 237 -10.78 15.75 0.04
CA GLY A 237 -11.51 16.83 -0.61
C GLY A 237 -10.77 18.16 -0.51
N ALA A 238 -11.04 19.06 -1.45
CA ALA A 238 -10.31 20.33 -1.55
C ALA A 238 -10.49 21.22 -0.30
N GLU A 239 -11.70 21.33 0.23
CA GLU A 239 -12.01 22.17 1.38
C GLU A 239 -11.31 21.70 2.66
N ALA A 240 -11.44 20.39 3.00
CA ALA A 240 -10.82 19.84 4.20
C ALA A 240 -9.29 19.83 4.11
N ALA A 241 -8.72 19.57 2.94
CA ALA A 241 -7.28 19.63 2.72
C ALA A 241 -6.75 21.06 2.86
N SER A 242 -7.42 22.05 2.26
CA SER A 242 -7.03 23.47 2.37
C SER A 242 -7.08 23.94 3.82
N LYS A 243 -8.15 23.61 4.56
CA LYS A 243 -8.28 23.92 5.98
C LYS A 243 -7.15 23.29 6.81
N ALA A 244 -6.83 22.01 6.57
CA ALA A 244 -5.76 21.33 7.30
C ALA A 244 -4.37 21.92 7.01
N ILE A 245 -4.15 22.47 5.82
CA ILE A 245 -2.93 23.19 5.45
C ILE A 245 -2.87 24.53 6.14
N GLU A 246 -3.96 25.31 6.17
CA GLU A 246 -4.04 26.60 6.87
C GLU A 246 -3.80 26.45 8.38
N GLU A 247 -4.33 25.38 8.98
CA GLU A 247 -4.15 25.04 10.40
C GLU A 247 -2.77 24.43 10.71
N ASN A 248 -1.89 24.26 9.71
CA ASN A 248 -0.59 23.60 9.80
C ASN A 248 -0.66 22.15 10.33
N THR A 249 -1.82 21.51 10.23
CA THR A 249 -1.98 20.06 10.48
C THR A 249 -1.40 19.25 9.32
N ILE A 250 -1.44 19.80 8.11
CA ILE A 250 -0.75 19.28 6.93
C ILE A 250 0.20 20.35 6.40
N GLU A 251 1.45 19.98 6.19
CA GLU A 251 2.48 20.85 5.64
C GLU A 251 3.01 20.24 4.35
N VAL A 252 3.07 21.02 3.28
CA VAL A 252 3.72 20.67 2.02
C VAL A 252 4.85 21.64 1.77
N ALA A 253 6.10 21.16 1.82
CA ALA A 253 7.27 22.01 1.77
C ALA A 253 8.46 21.36 1.08
N PRO A 254 9.37 22.13 0.47
CA PRO A 254 10.63 21.61 -0.05
C PRO A 254 11.49 20.97 1.04
N LEU A 255 12.26 19.94 0.67
CA LEU A 255 13.16 19.23 1.58
C LEU A 255 14.14 20.16 2.35
N ALA A 256 14.60 21.23 1.71
CA ALA A 256 15.48 22.20 2.35
C ALA A 256 14.90 22.83 3.63
N PHE A 257 13.56 22.94 3.73
CA PHE A 257 12.86 23.51 4.87
C PHE A 257 12.77 22.59 6.08
N MET A 258 13.21 21.34 5.93
CA MET A 258 13.33 20.37 7.04
C MET A 258 14.59 20.59 7.87
N ARG A 259 15.56 21.35 7.36
CA ARG A 259 16.82 21.60 8.05
C ARG A 259 16.62 22.36 9.38
N GLY A 260 17.27 21.89 10.45
CA GLY A 260 17.18 22.50 11.78
C GLY A 260 15.89 22.21 12.56
N ARG A 261 15.01 21.40 12.03
CA ARG A 261 13.74 21.03 12.68
C ARG A 261 13.85 19.65 13.36
N THR A 262 12.94 19.41 14.30
CA THR A 262 12.68 18.07 14.84
C THR A 262 11.20 17.72 14.60
N LEU A 263 10.97 16.61 13.91
CA LEU A 263 9.66 16.22 13.40
C LEU A 263 9.02 15.21 14.37
N ASN A 264 8.52 15.68 15.51
CA ASN A 264 7.87 14.85 16.52
C ASN A 264 6.41 14.57 16.16
N ARG A 265 5.94 13.35 16.44
CA ARG A 265 4.55 12.89 16.27
C ARG A 265 3.97 13.28 14.91
N ALA A 266 4.78 13.10 13.87
CA ALA A 266 4.47 13.48 12.51
C ALA A 266 4.54 12.26 11.59
N PHE A 267 3.64 12.19 10.62
CA PHE A 267 3.80 11.30 9.48
C PHE A 267 4.50 12.09 8.37
N VAL A 268 5.70 11.69 8.00
CA VAL A 268 6.55 12.44 7.08
C VAL A 268 6.74 11.65 5.80
N ILE A 269 6.47 12.26 4.66
CA ILE A 269 6.69 11.65 3.35
C ILE A 269 7.78 12.44 2.61
N LEU A 270 8.84 11.75 2.21
CA LEU A 270 9.84 12.28 1.28
C LEU A 270 9.62 11.64 -0.09
N ASP A 271 9.04 12.39 -1.00
CA ASP A 271 8.77 11.95 -2.36
C ASP A 271 9.90 12.29 -3.32
N GLU A 272 10.06 11.52 -4.40
CA GLU A 272 11.13 11.64 -5.41
C GLU A 272 12.55 11.65 -4.79
N ALA A 273 12.75 10.79 -3.81
CA ALA A 273 13.95 10.77 -2.98
C ALA A 273 15.23 10.40 -3.75
N GLN A 274 15.13 9.81 -4.96
CA GLN A 274 16.28 9.58 -5.84
C GLN A 274 17.01 10.88 -6.21
N ASN A 275 16.30 12.01 -6.13
CA ASN A 275 16.80 13.34 -6.42
C ASN A 275 17.41 14.05 -5.20
N THR A 276 17.64 13.32 -4.09
CA THR A 276 18.42 13.81 -2.95
C THR A 276 19.90 13.45 -3.09
N THR A 277 20.77 14.27 -2.51
CA THR A 277 22.15 13.84 -2.25
C THR A 277 22.23 13.00 -0.95
N PRO A 278 23.33 12.25 -0.72
CA PRO A 278 23.52 11.52 0.54
C PRO A 278 23.43 12.41 1.78
N GLU A 279 23.94 13.64 1.70
CA GLU A 279 23.91 14.61 2.80
C GLU A 279 22.48 15.08 3.08
N GLN A 280 21.69 15.32 2.02
CA GLN A 280 20.27 15.70 2.15
C GLN A 280 19.44 14.55 2.74
N MET A 281 19.63 13.33 2.27
CA MET A 281 18.96 12.15 2.83
C MET A 281 19.31 11.96 4.31
N LYS A 282 20.60 12.02 4.66
CA LYS A 282 21.04 11.93 6.05
C LYS A 282 20.45 13.07 6.89
N MET A 283 20.48 14.31 6.38
CA MET A 283 19.86 15.46 7.03
C MET A 283 18.38 15.22 7.32
N PHE A 284 17.62 14.70 6.36
CA PHE A 284 16.19 14.40 6.50
C PHE A 284 15.95 13.31 7.56
N LEU A 285 16.56 12.17 7.44
CA LEU A 285 16.36 11.03 8.34
C LEU A 285 16.71 11.38 9.80
N THR A 286 17.70 12.24 10.01
CA THR A 286 18.06 12.73 11.34
C THR A 286 17.12 13.81 11.91
N ARG A 287 16.08 14.20 11.20
CA ARG A 287 15.02 15.10 11.69
C ARG A 287 13.88 14.37 12.35
N LEU A 288 13.78 13.04 12.16
CA LEU A 288 12.73 12.25 12.77
C LEU A 288 12.87 12.28 14.30
N GLY A 289 11.80 12.65 14.95
CA GLY A 289 11.71 12.75 16.39
C GLY A 289 10.77 11.70 17.00
N TYR A 290 10.44 11.86 18.25
CA TYR A 290 9.58 10.93 18.98
C TYR A 290 8.22 10.75 18.28
N GLY A 291 7.82 9.48 18.06
CA GLY A 291 6.55 9.11 17.45
C GLY A 291 6.39 9.65 16.03
N ALA A 292 7.50 9.85 15.32
CA ALA A 292 7.49 10.15 13.90
C ALA A 292 7.51 8.86 13.08
N HIS A 293 6.76 8.85 11.98
CA HIS A 293 6.81 7.83 10.93
C HIS A 293 7.27 8.48 9.65
N ALA A 294 8.17 7.82 8.93
CA ALA A 294 8.66 8.33 7.65
C ALA A 294 8.46 7.31 6.54
N VAL A 295 7.94 7.79 5.41
CA VAL A 295 7.88 7.01 4.18
C VAL A 295 8.70 7.74 3.12
N ILE A 296 9.66 7.03 2.56
CA ILE A 296 10.57 7.55 1.52
C ILE A 296 10.23 6.88 0.21
N THR A 297 9.75 7.64 -0.77
CA THR A 297 9.37 7.12 -2.09
C THR A 297 10.34 7.58 -3.16
N GLY A 298 10.60 6.73 -4.14
CA GLY A 298 11.47 7.08 -5.25
C GLY A 298 11.67 5.97 -6.28
N ASP A 299 12.38 6.32 -7.35
CA ASP A 299 12.79 5.40 -8.42
C ASP A 299 14.30 5.53 -8.62
N VAL A 300 15.05 4.50 -8.22
CA VAL A 300 16.53 4.51 -8.34
C VAL A 300 17.04 4.58 -9.77
N THR A 301 16.18 4.30 -10.76
CA THR A 301 16.52 4.33 -12.19
C THR A 301 16.34 5.69 -12.82
N GLN A 302 15.54 6.59 -12.18
CA GLN A 302 15.18 7.90 -12.70
C GLN A 302 15.75 8.99 -11.80
N THR A 303 17.00 9.39 -12.03
CA THR A 303 17.63 10.50 -11.29
C THR A 303 17.86 11.70 -12.18
N ASP A 304 17.42 12.86 -11.72
CA ASP A 304 17.65 14.15 -12.35
C ASP A 304 18.91 14.86 -11.77
N LEU A 305 19.65 14.20 -10.89
CA LEU A 305 20.88 14.73 -10.34
C LEU A 305 21.96 14.82 -11.41
N PRO A 306 22.84 15.83 -11.34
CA PRO A 306 24.03 15.91 -12.20
C PRO A 306 24.84 14.62 -12.15
N SER A 307 25.37 14.18 -13.30
CA SER A 307 26.04 12.87 -13.49
C SER A 307 27.19 12.57 -12.51
N LYS A 308 27.73 13.58 -11.84
CA LYS A 308 28.78 13.44 -10.82
C LYS A 308 28.25 13.25 -9.40
N GLN A 309 26.95 13.45 -9.16
CA GLN A 309 26.34 13.34 -7.85
C GLN A 309 25.71 11.95 -7.68
N ARG A 310 25.93 11.35 -6.48
CA ARG A 310 25.31 10.08 -6.12
C ARG A 310 23.89 10.32 -5.56
N SER A 311 22.97 9.45 -5.90
CA SER A 311 21.63 9.48 -5.32
C SER A 311 21.69 9.12 -3.82
N GLY A 312 21.09 10.00 -3.00
CA GLY A 312 20.93 9.77 -1.56
C GLY A 312 20.01 8.58 -1.27
N LEU A 313 19.01 8.34 -2.10
CA LEU A 313 18.14 7.15 -1.99
C LEU A 313 18.96 5.87 -2.17
N ALA A 314 19.67 5.74 -3.29
CA ALA A 314 20.48 4.55 -3.56
C ALA A 314 21.58 4.32 -2.50
N HIS A 315 22.12 5.39 -1.93
CA HIS A 315 23.07 5.31 -0.83
C HIS A 315 22.40 4.85 0.47
N ALA A 316 21.25 5.43 0.83
CA ALA A 316 20.54 5.09 2.06
C ALA A 316 20.07 3.64 2.08
N LEU A 317 19.54 3.12 0.96
CA LEU A 317 19.14 1.71 0.84
C LEU A 317 20.28 0.73 1.18
N LYS A 318 21.53 1.07 0.83
CA LYS A 318 22.69 0.23 1.14
C LYS A 318 23.15 0.36 2.59
N VAL A 319 23.15 1.59 3.12
CA VAL A 319 23.71 1.88 4.45
C VAL A 319 22.74 1.47 5.57
N LEU A 320 21.45 1.51 5.31
CA LEU A 320 20.39 1.25 6.28
C LEU A 320 19.81 -0.17 6.15
N ASP A 321 20.41 -1.01 5.33
CA ASP A 321 20.00 -2.41 5.20
C ASP A 321 20.19 -3.15 6.53
N GLY A 322 19.15 -3.87 6.97
CA GLY A 322 19.15 -4.60 8.23
C GLY A 322 19.05 -3.75 9.50
N VAL A 323 18.84 -2.44 9.40
CA VAL A 323 18.62 -1.58 10.59
C VAL A 323 17.21 -1.82 11.12
N GLU A 324 17.10 -2.17 12.41
CA GLU A 324 15.80 -2.38 13.08
C GLU A 324 14.91 -1.12 13.00
N GLY A 325 13.63 -1.32 12.77
CA GLY A 325 12.64 -0.24 12.57
C GLY A 325 12.63 0.35 11.16
N ILE A 326 13.49 -0.12 10.25
CA ILE A 326 13.54 0.29 8.85
C ILE A 326 13.12 -0.86 7.93
N SER A 327 12.20 -0.59 7.00
CA SER A 327 11.80 -1.54 5.96
C SER A 327 12.06 -0.97 4.58
N GLN A 328 12.45 -1.85 3.65
CA GLN A 328 12.71 -1.51 2.24
C GLN A 328 11.84 -2.40 1.36
N ILE A 329 10.92 -1.80 0.61
CA ILE A 329 9.99 -2.50 -0.26
C ILE A 329 10.24 -2.10 -1.70
N GLU A 330 10.47 -3.09 -2.55
CA GLU A 330 10.63 -2.90 -3.98
C GLU A 330 9.32 -3.20 -4.71
N LEU A 331 8.80 -2.19 -5.40
CA LEU A 331 7.68 -2.32 -6.33
C LEU A 331 8.25 -2.43 -7.74
N THR A 332 7.66 -3.29 -8.55
CA THR A 332 8.16 -3.63 -9.88
C THR A 332 7.24 -3.10 -10.99
N THR A 333 7.61 -3.32 -12.23
CA THR A 333 6.74 -3.02 -13.38
C THR A 333 5.41 -3.78 -13.35
N ALA A 334 5.35 -4.93 -12.66
CA ALA A 334 4.12 -5.69 -12.45
C ALA A 334 3.11 -4.94 -11.56
N ASP A 335 3.60 -4.03 -10.70
CA ASP A 335 2.77 -3.22 -9.78
C ASP A 335 2.24 -1.94 -10.42
N VAL A 336 2.56 -1.69 -11.69
CA VAL A 336 2.12 -0.48 -12.40
C VAL A 336 0.62 -0.52 -12.66
N VAL A 337 -0.11 0.33 -11.96
CA VAL A 337 -1.56 0.51 -12.11
C VAL A 337 -1.82 1.68 -13.05
N ARG A 338 -1.95 1.39 -14.33
CA ARG A 338 -2.21 2.41 -15.36
C ARG A 338 -3.38 2.00 -16.24
N HIS A 339 -4.02 3.01 -16.83
CA HIS A 339 -5.05 2.78 -17.84
C HIS A 339 -4.50 1.92 -18.98
N SER A 340 -5.30 0.98 -19.51
CA SER A 340 -4.89 0.03 -20.55
C SER A 340 -4.30 0.72 -21.79
N LEU A 341 -4.88 1.84 -22.19
CA LEU A 341 -4.37 2.67 -23.29
C LEU A 341 -2.96 3.22 -23.01
N VAL A 342 -2.70 3.70 -21.79
CA VAL A 342 -1.38 4.24 -21.43
C VAL A 342 -0.31 3.13 -21.49
N ARG A 343 -0.65 1.91 -21.06
CA ARG A 343 0.24 0.73 -21.21
C ARG A 343 0.52 0.42 -22.67
N ALA A 344 -0.50 0.51 -23.54
CA ALA A 344 -0.34 0.29 -24.97
C ALA A 344 0.55 1.35 -25.62
N ILE A 345 0.37 2.62 -25.24
CA ILE A 345 1.20 3.74 -25.70
C ILE A 345 2.67 3.50 -25.34
N ILE A 346 2.96 3.19 -24.08
CA ILE A 346 4.34 2.95 -23.61
C ILE A 346 4.98 1.80 -24.42
N LYS A 347 4.28 0.67 -24.55
CA LYS A 347 4.78 -0.46 -25.36
C LYS A 347 5.08 -0.06 -26.81
N ALA A 348 4.25 0.79 -27.41
CA ALA A 348 4.47 1.24 -28.78
C ALA A 348 5.74 2.11 -28.89
N TYR A 349 5.99 3.00 -27.92
CA TYR A 349 7.22 3.81 -27.88
C TYR A 349 8.47 2.95 -27.64
N GLU A 350 8.43 2.02 -26.68
CA GLU A 350 9.53 1.09 -26.40
C GLU A 350 9.88 0.25 -27.64
N ALA A 351 8.87 -0.23 -28.37
CA ALA A 351 9.07 -0.97 -29.62
C ALA A 351 9.70 -0.11 -30.72
N ALA A 352 9.36 1.20 -30.80
CA ALA A 352 9.92 2.12 -31.77
C ALA A 352 11.37 2.55 -31.43
N GLU A 353 11.73 2.55 -30.13
CA GLU A 353 13.07 2.87 -29.64
C GLU A 353 14.03 1.65 -29.63
N GLY A 354 13.56 0.45 -30.02
CA GLY A 354 14.37 -0.76 -30.13
C GLY A 354 14.83 -1.37 -28.81
N ARG A 355 14.06 -1.16 -27.74
CA ARG A 355 14.27 -1.75 -26.39
C ARG A 355 13.27 -2.84 -26.10
#